data_4f03790d21d4dbe932aae8bc58259b7c
#
_entry.id   4f03790d21d4dbe932aae8bc58259b7c
#
_cell.length_a   1.000
_cell.length_b   1.000
_cell.length_c   1.000
_cell.angle_alpha   90.00
_cell.angle_beta   90.00
_cell.angle_gamma   90.00
#
_symmetry.space_group_name_H-M   'P 1'
#
loop_
_entity.id
_entity.type
_entity.pdbx_description
1 polymer ?
#
loop_
_entity_poly.entity_id
_entity_poly.type
_entity_poly.pdbx_seq_one_letter_code
_entity_poly.pdbx_strand_id
1 'polypeptide(L)'
;VLDDCGVCGGDNSSCIGCTDSIACNYNGATIDDGSCEYCSCEPASGNYSLIVESSPSIQSGFTTYRINIVMNHHNDRLIAVFGTDVSPLQLNAPQGVFNHAYSTSWNASGLNPAFFTSFPNMADDSFATIGLEGPAGTSTMAGSVDPTLVDDELGSVQSFFTIDGSSTLSTGSDGALWFVLSDVANGLPSSNLQMLVIQITTSGSLSGVLNARVLPNGTTETEDIRFTFQDSGAFASEAFHPCGCTDPNAFNYDAGATISNDSCVDCAGVPDGTSWVSDCGCVPASNSGDDCDDCAGVPNGTNWMSDCGCVPASNSGDDCDDCAGVPNGTNWV
;
A
#
# COMPACT_ATOMS: atom_id res chain seq x y z
N VAL A 1 -12.48 -6.60 -47.72
CA VAL A 1 -13.08 -6.96 -46.42
C VAL A 1 -12.20 -6.37 -45.35
N LEU A 2 -12.78 -5.79 -44.31
CA LEU A 2 -12.05 -5.39 -43.13
C LEU A 2 -11.76 -6.63 -42.28
N ASP A 3 -10.61 -6.69 -41.67
CA ASP A 3 -10.33 -7.67 -40.61
C ASP A 3 -11.02 -7.29 -39.29
N ASP A 4 -10.85 -8.08 -38.23
CA ASP A 4 -11.49 -7.87 -36.94
C ASP A 4 -10.99 -6.61 -36.21
N CYS A 5 -9.87 -6.04 -36.67
CA CYS A 5 -9.34 -4.74 -36.18
C CYS A 5 -9.78 -3.55 -37.05
N GLY A 6 -10.58 -3.77 -38.09
CA GLY A 6 -10.98 -2.75 -39.03
C GLY A 6 -9.94 -2.38 -40.08
N VAL A 7 -8.89 -3.16 -40.26
CA VAL A 7 -7.85 -2.96 -41.28
C VAL A 7 -8.30 -3.54 -42.61
N CYS A 8 -8.29 -2.71 -43.68
CA CYS A 8 -8.73 -3.13 -45.01
C CYS A 8 -7.71 -4.12 -45.61
N GLY A 9 -8.14 -5.37 -45.85
CA GLY A 9 -7.28 -6.46 -46.34
C GLY A 9 -6.30 -7.01 -45.32
N GLY A 10 -6.50 -6.73 -44.05
CA GLY A 10 -5.70 -7.26 -42.94
C GLY A 10 -5.92 -8.76 -42.71
N ASP A 11 -5.04 -9.36 -41.95
CA ASP A 11 -5.01 -10.78 -41.58
C ASP A 11 -5.22 -11.02 -40.07
N ASN A 12 -5.76 -10.04 -39.34
CA ASN A 12 -5.93 -9.99 -37.88
C ASN A 12 -4.63 -9.92 -37.08
N SER A 13 -3.46 -9.88 -37.70
CA SER A 13 -2.19 -9.86 -36.97
C SER A 13 -2.01 -8.59 -36.12
N SER A 14 -2.64 -7.49 -36.51
CA SER A 14 -2.62 -6.22 -35.79
C SER A 14 -3.62 -6.15 -34.61
N CYS A 15 -4.53 -7.13 -34.50
CA CYS A 15 -5.49 -7.22 -33.41
C CYS A 15 -5.05 -8.18 -32.32
N ILE A 16 -4.04 -8.99 -32.57
CA ILE A 16 -3.58 -10.01 -31.64
C ILE A 16 -2.52 -9.40 -30.73
N GLY A 17 -2.66 -9.58 -29.44
CA GLY A 17 -1.75 -9.05 -28.42
C GLY A 17 -2.39 -9.00 -27.05
N CYS A 18 -1.79 -8.27 -26.14
CA CYS A 18 -2.37 -8.04 -24.82
C CYS A 18 -3.62 -7.16 -24.91
N THR A 19 -4.75 -7.64 -24.38
CA THR A 19 -6.02 -6.91 -24.33
C THR A 19 -6.24 -6.17 -23.02
N ASP A 20 -5.40 -6.40 -22.01
CA ASP A 20 -5.49 -5.78 -20.71
C ASP A 20 -4.83 -4.40 -20.71
N SER A 21 -5.63 -3.35 -20.47
CA SER A 21 -5.18 -1.96 -20.50
C SER A 21 -4.19 -1.59 -19.38
N ILE A 22 -4.05 -2.44 -18.35
CA ILE A 22 -3.07 -2.23 -17.28
C ILE A 22 -1.73 -2.92 -17.58
N ALA A 23 -1.65 -3.75 -18.61
CA ALA A 23 -0.40 -4.39 -18.99
C ALA A 23 0.51 -3.41 -19.73
N CYS A 24 1.83 -3.54 -19.51
CA CYS A 24 2.86 -2.69 -20.10
C CYS A 24 2.92 -2.71 -21.62
N ASN A 25 2.59 -3.85 -22.18
CA ASN A 25 2.61 -4.08 -23.63
C ASN A 25 1.22 -3.98 -24.25
N TYR A 26 0.25 -3.36 -23.52
CA TYR A 26 -1.06 -3.05 -24.10
C TYR A 26 -0.91 -2.14 -25.33
N ASN A 27 -1.47 -2.57 -26.43
CA ASN A 27 -1.39 -1.85 -27.71
C ASN A 27 -2.75 -1.63 -28.38
N GLY A 28 -3.84 -1.82 -27.61
CA GLY A 28 -5.20 -1.72 -28.14
C GLY A 28 -5.65 -2.99 -28.88
N ALA A 29 -4.97 -4.12 -28.68
CA ALA A 29 -5.38 -5.41 -29.23
C ALA A 29 -6.83 -5.76 -28.80
N THR A 30 -7.54 -6.49 -29.66
CA THR A 30 -8.92 -6.94 -29.40
C THR A 30 -9.02 -8.46 -29.26
N ILE A 31 -7.94 -9.18 -29.55
CA ILE A 31 -7.81 -10.63 -29.40
C ILE A 31 -6.61 -10.89 -28.48
N ASP A 32 -6.89 -11.44 -27.31
CA ASP A 32 -5.87 -11.78 -26.35
C ASP A 32 -5.07 -13.01 -26.80
N ASP A 33 -3.74 -12.88 -26.83
CA ASP A 33 -2.81 -13.97 -27.14
C ASP A 33 -2.06 -14.48 -25.89
N GLY A 34 -2.42 -13.98 -24.70
CA GLY A 34 -1.77 -14.32 -23.44
C GLY A 34 -0.40 -13.65 -23.26
N SER A 35 -0.05 -12.66 -24.11
CA SER A 35 1.25 -11.98 -24.05
C SER A 35 1.29 -10.80 -23.07
N CYS A 36 0.25 -10.60 -22.24
CA CYS A 36 0.22 -9.49 -21.30
C CYS A 36 1.41 -9.53 -20.35
N GLU A 37 2.16 -8.44 -20.33
CA GLU A 37 3.34 -8.26 -19.51
C GLU A 37 3.06 -7.13 -18.51
N TYR A 38 3.23 -7.42 -17.22
CA TYR A 38 2.89 -6.48 -16.15
C TYR A 38 4.11 -6.01 -15.37
N CYS A 39 5.22 -6.72 -15.46
CA CYS A 39 6.35 -6.54 -14.57
C CYS A 39 7.62 -6.01 -15.24
N SER A 40 7.71 -6.10 -16.56
CA SER A 40 8.81 -5.49 -17.32
C SER A 40 8.54 -4.03 -17.67
N CYS A 41 7.39 -3.48 -17.25
CA CYS A 41 7.19 -2.05 -17.37
C CYS A 41 8.35 -1.34 -16.69
N GLU A 42 9.11 -0.57 -17.46
CA GLU A 42 9.82 0.54 -16.84
C GLU A 42 8.77 1.20 -15.92
N PRO A 43 9.05 1.38 -14.62
CA PRO A 43 8.17 2.18 -13.80
C PRO A 43 7.94 3.44 -14.61
N ALA A 44 6.70 3.74 -14.94
CA ALA A 44 6.36 4.93 -15.72
C ALA A 44 7.28 5.99 -15.19
N SER A 45 8.19 6.50 -16.01
CA SER A 45 9.45 7.13 -15.59
C SER A 45 9.11 8.17 -14.55
N GLY A 46 8.96 7.68 -13.32
CA GLY A 46 8.20 8.29 -12.27
C GLY A 46 8.97 9.47 -11.73
N ASN A 47 8.85 10.50 -12.43
CA ASN A 47 9.34 11.79 -11.99
C ASN A 47 8.37 12.47 -11.04
N TYR A 48 7.20 11.86 -10.77
CA TYR A 48 6.29 12.36 -9.75
C TYR A 48 6.87 12.07 -8.37
N SER A 49 6.67 13.01 -7.46
CA SER A 49 7.04 12.83 -6.07
C SER A 49 5.93 13.35 -5.15
N LEU A 50 5.89 12.81 -3.95
CA LEU A 50 5.04 13.29 -2.87
C LEU A 50 5.91 14.10 -1.91
N ILE A 51 5.47 15.30 -1.57
CA ILE A 51 6.08 16.10 -0.49
C ILE A 51 5.08 16.20 0.64
N VAL A 52 5.48 15.72 1.81
CA VAL A 52 4.74 15.88 3.05
C VAL A 52 5.45 16.94 3.88
N GLU A 53 4.86 18.13 3.93
CA GLU A 53 5.34 19.23 4.76
C GLU A 53 4.69 19.19 6.13
N SER A 54 5.42 19.55 7.17
CA SER A 54 4.90 19.63 8.52
C SER A 54 5.12 20.99 9.14
N SER A 55 4.13 21.49 9.87
CA SER A 55 4.20 22.74 10.62
C SER A 55 3.50 22.59 11.98
N PRO A 56 3.91 23.37 12.99
CA PRO A 56 3.19 23.40 14.26
C PRO A 56 1.74 23.86 14.05
N SER A 57 0.77 23.15 14.59
CA SER A 57 -0.62 23.55 14.65
C SER A 57 -0.80 24.71 15.65
N ILE A 58 -1.86 25.49 15.47
CA ILE A 58 -2.34 26.48 16.47
C ILE A 58 -2.71 25.75 17.77
N GLN A 59 -3.18 24.52 17.66
CA GLN A 59 -3.47 23.67 18.81
C GLN A 59 -2.18 23.07 19.37
N SER A 60 -1.86 23.42 20.63
CA SER A 60 -0.62 22.98 21.28
C SER A 60 -0.50 21.45 21.31
N GLY A 61 0.67 20.95 20.90
CA GLY A 61 0.97 19.51 20.84
C GLY A 61 0.51 18.81 19.57
N PHE A 62 -0.07 19.56 18.62
CA PHE A 62 -0.44 19.03 17.31
C PHE A 62 0.49 19.53 16.22
N THR A 63 0.60 18.74 15.15
CA THR A 63 1.33 19.04 13.92
C THR A 63 0.38 18.94 12.75
N THR A 64 0.40 19.95 11.88
CA THR A 64 -0.35 19.96 10.62
C THR A 64 0.55 19.49 9.51
N TYR A 65 0.17 18.43 8.83
CA TYR A 65 0.82 17.85 7.66
C TYR A 65 0.07 18.26 6.40
N ARG A 66 0.79 18.74 5.40
CA ARG A 66 0.26 19.09 4.08
C ARG A 66 0.90 18.16 3.06
N ILE A 67 0.10 17.36 2.41
CA ILE A 67 0.53 16.34 1.47
C ILE A 67 0.31 16.88 0.06
N ASN A 68 1.41 17.07 -0.65
CA ASN A 68 1.44 17.64 -1.99
C ASN A 68 2.02 16.63 -2.99
N ILE A 69 1.35 16.42 -4.11
CA ILE A 69 1.94 15.74 -5.27
C ILE A 69 2.70 16.77 -6.09
N VAL A 70 3.95 16.46 -6.42
CA VAL A 70 4.79 17.30 -7.30
C VAL A 70 4.68 16.76 -8.71
N MET A 71 4.18 17.60 -9.59
CA MET A 71 3.99 17.33 -11.01
C MET A 71 5.29 17.55 -11.79
N ASN A 72 5.41 16.93 -12.96
CA ASN A 72 6.55 17.08 -13.86
C ASN A 72 6.44 18.33 -14.73
N HIS A 73 5.21 18.69 -15.06
CA HIS A 73 4.89 19.70 -16.03
C HIS A 73 3.78 20.62 -15.55
N HIS A 74 3.83 21.90 -15.89
CA HIS A 74 2.74 22.84 -15.58
C HIS A 74 1.41 22.50 -16.26
N ASN A 75 1.44 21.64 -17.30
CA ASN A 75 0.24 21.16 -17.98
C ASN A 75 -0.26 19.80 -17.48
N ASP A 76 0.47 19.16 -16.55
CA ASP A 76 -0.03 17.95 -15.91
C ASP A 76 -1.33 18.25 -15.17
N ARG A 77 -2.26 17.31 -15.18
CA ARG A 77 -3.52 17.48 -14.47
C ARG A 77 -3.76 16.33 -13.51
N LEU A 78 -3.89 16.65 -12.25
CA LEU A 78 -4.39 15.69 -11.26
C LEU A 78 -5.91 15.67 -11.37
N ILE A 79 -6.46 14.51 -11.65
CA ILE A 79 -7.91 14.37 -11.81
C ILE A 79 -8.55 13.52 -10.73
N ALA A 80 -7.80 12.64 -10.05
CA ALA A 80 -8.34 11.84 -8.95
C ALA A 80 -7.26 11.44 -7.94
N VAL A 81 -7.70 11.21 -6.71
CA VAL A 81 -7.01 10.43 -5.68
C VAL A 81 -7.95 9.31 -5.30
N PHE A 82 -7.44 8.08 -5.20
CA PHE A 82 -8.31 6.91 -5.11
C PHE A 82 -7.69 5.72 -4.37
N GLY A 83 -8.53 4.76 -4.02
CA GLY A 83 -8.16 3.42 -3.57
C GLY A 83 -8.97 2.38 -4.31
N THR A 84 -8.40 1.20 -4.53
CA THR A 84 -9.04 0.04 -5.13
C THR A 84 -8.93 -1.16 -4.19
N ASP A 85 -9.50 -2.29 -4.56
CA ASP A 85 -9.37 -3.57 -3.86
C ASP A 85 -7.91 -4.08 -3.81
N VAL A 86 -7.16 -3.88 -4.91
CA VAL A 86 -5.76 -4.33 -5.04
C VAL A 86 -4.74 -3.28 -4.57
N SER A 87 -5.12 -2.02 -4.50
CA SER A 87 -4.29 -0.92 -4.00
C SER A 87 -5.13 0.04 -3.17
N PRO A 88 -5.44 -0.29 -1.91
CA PRO A 88 -6.24 0.56 -1.04
C PRO A 88 -5.56 1.90 -0.79
N LEU A 89 -6.34 2.99 -0.76
CA LEU A 89 -5.92 4.23 -0.14
C LEU A 89 -5.85 4.02 1.37
N GLN A 90 -4.73 4.36 1.98
CA GLN A 90 -4.53 4.17 3.42
C GLN A 90 -3.94 5.42 4.06
N LEU A 91 -4.51 5.84 5.18
CA LEU A 91 -3.95 6.85 6.07
C LEU A 91 -3.99 6.31 7.49
N ASN A 92 -2.89 6.47 8.21
CA ASN A 92 -2.75 6.00 9.58
C ASN A 92 -2.18 7.13 10.46
N ALA A 93 -3.01 7.61 11.38
CA ALA A 93 -2.69 8.61 12.40
C ALA A 93 -3.07 8.03 13.77
N PRO A 94 -2.20 7.24 14.42
CA PRO A 94 -2.57 6.45 15.61
C PRO A 94 -3.12 7.24 16.80
N GLN A 95 -2.78 8.53 16.88
CA GLN A 95 -3.27 9.43 17.94
C GLN A 95 -4.58 10.15 17.55
N GLY A 96 -5.14 9.82 16.40
CA GLY A 96 -6.31 10.45 15.82
C GLY A 96 -6.01 11.75 15.07
N VAL A 97 -6.87 12.09 14.11
CA VAL A 97 -6.82 13.35 13.37
C VAL A 97 -7.71 14.38 14.05
N PHE A 98 -7.34 15.63 13.94
CA PHE A 98 -8.16 16.74 14.38
C PHE A 98 -9.14 17.13 13.27
N ASN A 99 -10.43 17.04 13.56
CA ASN A 99 -11.53 17.54 12.73
C ASN A 99 -12.34 18.56 13.52
N HIS A 100 -12.41 19.78 13.00
CA HIS A 100 -13.04 20.89 13.70
C HIS A 100 -14.57 20.74 13.69
N ALA A 101 -15.22 20.89 14.83
CA ALA A 101 -16.66 20.65 15.00
C ALA A 101 -17.59 21.48 14.09
N TYR A 102 -17.13 22.60 13.55
CA TYR A 102 -17.86 23.44 12.61
C TYR A 102 -17.47 23.22 11.15
N SER A 103 -16.49 22.37 10.86
CA SER A 103 -16.21 21.88 9.51
C SER A 103 -16.89 20.52 9.36
N THR A 104 -17.95 20.46 8.59
CA THR A 104 -18.74 19.22 8.40
C THR A 104 -18.52 18.60 7.03
N SER A 105 -17.57 19.13 6.26
CA SER A 105 -17.21 18.64 4.95
C SER A 105 -15.93 17.79 5.05
N TRP A 106 -15.87 16.71 4.30
CA TRP A 106 -14.68 15.89 4.14
C TRP A 106 -13.56 16.60 3.36
N ASN A 107 -13.90 17.64 2.59
CA ASN A 107 -12.98 18.38 1.74
C ASN A 107 -12.82 19.83 2.17
N ALA A 108 -11.87 20.54 1.54
CA ALA A 108 -11.55 21.92 1.83
C ALA A 108 -12.74 22.90 1.76
N SER A 109 -13.88 22.51 1.16
CA SER A 109 -15.08 23.39 1.12
C SER A 109 -15.69 23.63 2.51
N GLY A 110 -15.36 22.79 3.51
CA GLY A 110 -15.78 23.00 4.90
C GLY A 110 -15.08 24.17 5.60
N LEU A 111 -13.94 24.61 5.07
CA LEU A 111 -13.19 25.72 5.63
C LEU A 111 -13.84 27.06 5.26
N ASN A 112 -14.34 27.79 6.25
CA ASN A 112 -14.84 29.12 6.02
C ASN A 112 -13.91 30.16 6.65
N PRO A 113 -13.12 30.90 5.85
CA PRO A 113 -12.17 31.90 6.37
C PRO A 113 -12.78 32.98 7.24
N ALA A 114 -14.08 33.25 7.10
CA ALA A 114 -14.79 34.21 7.95
C ALA A 114 -14.82 33.78 9.42
N PHE A 115 -14.69 32.50 9.70
CA PHE A 115 -14.66 31.98 11.06
C PHE A 115 -13.27 31.92 11.70
N PHE A 116 -12.20 32.07 10.94
CA PHE A 116 -10.83 31.95 11.45
C PHE A 116 -10.49 32.97 12.54
N THR A 117 -11.13 34.16 12.51
CA THR A 117 -10.95 35.14 13.58
C THR A 117 -11.55 34.67 14.92
N SER A 118 -12.65 33.92 14.89
CA SER A 118 -13.35 33.42 16.09
C SER A 118 -12.90 32.02 16.48
N PHE A 119 -12.49 31.23 15.51
CA PHE A 119 -12.05 29.83 15.63
C PHE A 119 -10.75 29.64 14.82
N PRO A 120 -9.60 30.15 15.30
CA PRO A 120 -8.36 30.11 14.55
C PRO A 120 -7.90 28.67 14.20
N ASN A 121 -8.17 27.71 15.09
CA ASN A 121 -7.83 26.31 14.89
C ASN A 121 -8.65 25.61 13.79
N MET A 122 -9.68 26.27 13.24
CA MET A 122 -10.37 25.77 12.05
C MET A 122 -9.45 25.73 10.81
N ALA A 123 -8.42 26.56 10.79
CA ALA A 123 -7.42 26.52 9.72
C ALA A 123 -6.58 25.23 9.72
N ASP A 124 -6.51 24.55 10.87
CA ASP A 124 -5.79 23.29 11.05
C ASP A 124 -6.70 22.05 10.89
N ASP A 125 -7.94 22.23 10.40
CA ASP A 125 -8.85 21.12 10.13
C ASP A 125 -8.23 20.10 9.16
N SER A 126 -8.56 18.81 9.32
CA SER A 126 -8.12 17.78 8.40
C SER A 126 -9.11 17.65 7.24
N PHE A 127 -8.63 17.62 6.02
CA PHE A 127 -9.46 17.54 4.82
C PHE A 127 -8.71 16.94 3.63
N ALA A 128 -9.47 16.37 2.69
CA ALA A 128 -8.98 16.00 1.36
C ALA A 128 -9.26 17.12 0.35
N THR A 129 -8.54 17.17 -0.75
CA THR A 129 -8.74 18.19 -1.79
C THR A 129 -8.08 17.78 -3.10
N ILE A 130 -8.26 18.59 -4.14
CA ILE A 130 -7.43 18.64 -5.35
C ILE A 130 -7.11 20.11 -5.59
N GLY A 131 -5.90 20.53 -5.24
CA GLY A 131 -5.35 21.85 -5.53
C GLY A 131 -6.01 23.04 -4.80
N LEU A 132 -6.93 22.78 -3.84
CA LEU A 132 -7.64 23.84 -3.11
C LEU A 132 -7.26 23.86 -1.62
N GLU A 133 -7.13 25.05 -1.05
CA GLU A 133 -6.89 25.27 0.38
C GLU A 133 -8.16 25.71 1.14
N GLY A 134 -9.29 25.77 0.45
CA GLY A 134 -10.59 26.20 0.95
C GLY A 134 -11.66 26.01 -0.11
N PRO A 135 -12.89 26.53 0.09
CA PRO A 135 -13.97 26.39 -0.88
C PRO A 135 -13.58 26.92 -2.26
N ALA A 136 -13.95 26.22 -3.33
CA ALA A 136 -13.68 26.64 -4.70
C ALA A 136 -14.18 28.06 -5.00
N GLY A 137 -15.32 28.45 -4.43
CA GLY A 137 -15.90 29.78 -4.57
C GLY A 137 -15.07 30.92 -3.96
N THR A 138 -14.08 30.62 -3.12
CA THR A 138 -13.14 31.60 -2.52
C THR A 138 -11.76 31.54 -3.16
N SER A 139 -11.54 30.59 -4.08
CA SER A 139 -10.27 30.46 -4.82
C SER A 139 -10.04 31.64 -5.75
N THR A 140 -8.79 32.10 -5.82
CA THR A 140 -8.36 33.09 -6.82
C THR A 140 -8.24 32.51 -8.23
N MET A 141 -8.32 31.20 -8.36
CA MET A 141 -8.22 30.46 -9.62
C MET A 141 -9.62 30.31 -10.22
N ALA A 142 -9.93 31.13 -11.23
CA ALA A 142 -11.23 31.07 -11.90
C ALA A 142 -11.46 29.73 -12.59
N GLY A 143 -12.62 29.14 -12.39
CA GLY A 143 -12.95 27.80 -12.92
C GLY A 143 -12.56 26.64 -12.00
N SER A 144 -12.21 26.95 -10.75
CA SER A 144 -12.03 25.90 -9.72
C SER A 144 -13.38 25.29 -9.31
N VAL A 145 -13.38 24.01 -8.95
CA VAL A 145 -14.53 23.23 -8.51
C VAL A 145 -14.13 22.40 -7.29
N ASP A 146 -14.97 22.35 -6.27
CA ASP A 146 -14.76 21.45 -5.14
C ASP A 146 -14.78 19.99 -5.62
N PRO A 147 -13.86 19.12 -5.17
CA PRO A 147 -13.82 17.74 -5.63
C PRO A 147 -15.08 16.97 -5.22
N THR A 148 -15.47 16.04 -6.09
CA THR A 148 -16.59 15.11 -5.87
C THR A 148 -16.06 13.83 -5.24
N LEU A 149 -16.76 13.29 -4.24
CA LEU A 149 -16.45 12.01 -3.58
C LEU A 149 -17.38 10.91 -4.11
N VAL A 150 -16.80 9.78 -4.44
CA VAL A 150 -17.46 8.47 -4.49
C VAL A 150 -16.81 7.66 -3.38
N ASP A 151 -17.54 7.46 -2.28
CA ASP A 151 -17.01 6.76 -1.11
C ASP A 151 -17.32 5.27 -1.19
N ASP A 152 -16.59 4.46 -0.41
CA ASP A 152 -16.90 3.05 -0.25
C ASP A 152 -18.19 2.85 0.57
N GLU A 153 -18.69 1.60 0.63
CA GLU A 153 -19.92 1.29 1.38
C GLU A 153 -19.85 1.63 2.88
N LEU A 154 -18.64 1.71 3.43
CA LEU A 154 -18.39 2.07 4.83
C LEU A 154 -18.33 3.58 5.07
N GLY A 155 -18.23 4.38 3.99
CA GLY A 155 -18.04 5.83 4.10
C GLY A 155 -16.68 6.18 4.72
N SER A 156 -15.64 5.45 4.35
CA SER A 156 -14.32 5.52 4.98
C SER A 156 -13.69 6.90 4.85
N VAL A 157 -13.74 7.51 3.66
CA VAL A 157 -13.18 8.85 3.41
C VAL A 157 -13.99 9.92 4.16
N GLN A 158 -15.32 9.90 4.01
CA GLN A 158 -16.22 10.83 4.68
C GLN A 158 -15.99 10.80 6.19
N SER A 159 -15.97 9.59 6.79
CA SER A 159 -15.84 9.41 8.23
C SER A 159 -14.48 9.89 8.74
N PHE A 160 -13.39 9.59 8.03
CA PHE A 160 -12.05 9.99 8.44
C PHE A 160 -11.87 11.50 8.53
N PHE A 161 -12.41 12.24 7.58
CA PHE A 161 -12.27 13.70 7.51
C PHE A 161 -13.41 14.49 8.19
N THR A 162 -14.38 13.82 8.82
CA THR A 162 -15.47 14.52 9.52
C THR A 162 -15.64 14.12 10.98
N ILE A 163 -15.04 13.00 11.41
CA ILE A 163 -15.11 12.50 12.79
C ILE A 163 -13.79 12.81 13.50
N ASP A 164 -13.84 13.69 14.48
CA ASP A 164 -12.66 14.04 15.30
C ASP A 164 -12.13 12.81 16.04
N GLY A 165 -10.79 12.64 16.04
CA GLY A 165 -10.12 11.49 16.63
C GLY A 165 -10.08 10.24 15.74
N SER A 166 -10.56 10.29 14.47
CA SER A 166 -10.38 9.18 13.52
C SER A 166 -8.90 8.85 13.35
N SER A 167 -8.53 7.57 13.46
CA SER A 167 -7.12 7.17 13.48
C SER A 167 -6.66 6.45 12.21
N THR A 168 -7.58 5.84 11.48
CA THR A 168 -7.28 5.07 10.28
C THR A 168 -8.31 5.32 9.19
N LEU A 169 -7.81 5.49 7.96
CA LEU A 169 -8.59 5.37 6.73
C LEU A 169 -7.99 4.20 5.95
N SER A 170 -8.82 3.28 5.51
CA SER A 170 -8.46 2.24 4.55
C SER A 170 -9.69 1.98 3.70
N THR A 171 -9.60 2.22 2.40
CA THR A 171 -10.73 1.98 1.49
C THR A 171 -11.05 0.50 1.40
N GLY A 172 -12.35 0.19 1.35
CA GLY A 172 -12.85 -1.17 1.20
C GLY A 172 -12.62 -1.77 -0.18
N SER A 173 -13.12 -2.99 -0.39
CA SER A 173 -13.00 -3.74 -1.65
C SER A 173 -13.73 -3.10 -2.83
N ASP A 174 -14.70 -2.25 -2.58
CA ASP A 174 -15.42 -1.46 -3.57
C ASP A 174 -14.71 -0.16 -3.95
N GLY A 175 -13.61 0.15 -3.20
CA GLY A 175 -12.78 1.31 -3.42
C GLY A 175 -13.45 2.63 -3.05
N ALA A 176 -12.68 3.72 -3.10
CA ALA A 176 -13.20 5.08 -2.98
C ALA A 176 -12.34 6.03 -3.81
N LEU A 177 -12.90 7.16 -4.21
CA LEU A 177 -12.14 8.19 -4.91
C LEU A 177 -12.75 9.57 -4.67
N TRP A 178 -11.89 10.61 -4.68
CA TRP A 178 -12.32 11.97 -4.93
C TRP A 178 -11.66 12.50 -6.19
N PHE A 179 -12.42 13.26 -6.95
CA PHE A 179 -12.00 13.64 -8.29
C PHE A 179 -12.53 15.01 -8.71
N VAL A 180 -11.90 15.54 -9.74
CA VAL A 180 -12.37 16.69 -10.53
C VAL A 180 -12.35 16.33 -12.01
N LEU A 181 -13.15 17.04 -12.83
CA LEU A 181 -13.11 16.86 -14.29
C LEU A 181 -11.79 17.39 -14.87
N SER A 182 -11.41 16.85 -16.00
CA SER A 182 -10.11 17.16 -16.64
C SER A 182 -9.96 18.60 -17.15
N ASP A 183 -11.04 19.35 -17.28
CA ASP A 183 -11.04 20.76 -17.72
C ASP A 183 -11.06 21.77 -16.57
N VAL A 184 -11.16 21.29 -15.31
CA VAL A 184 -11.24 22.16 -14.12
C VAL A 184 -9.88 22.78 -13.80
N ALA A 185 -9.89 24.07 -13.41
CA ALA A 185 -8.67 24.84 -13.21
C ALA A 185 -7.78 24.32 -12.07
N ASN A 186 -8.37 23.90 -10.96
CA ASN A 186 -7.63 23.38 -9.81
C ASN A 186 -7.08 21.95 -10.01
N GLY A 187 -7.30 21.31 -11.15
CA GLY A 187 -6.56 20.13 -11.57
C GLY A 187 -5.15 20.43 -12.06
N LEU A 188 -4.81 21.70 -12.31
CA LEU A 188 -3.46 22.15 -12.69
C LEU A 188 -2.61 22.45 -11.46
N PRO A 189 -1.29 22.15 -11.51
CA PRO A 189 -0.39 22.45 -10.41
C PRO A 189 -0.15 23.97 -10.25
N SER A 190 0.27 24.34 -9.06
CA SER A 190 0.77 25.68 -8.76
C SER A 190 2.07 26.01 -9.52
N SER A 191 2.56 27.24 -9.38
CA SER A 191 3.79 27.67 -10.07
C SER A 191 5.06 26.89 -9.67
N ASN A 192 5.06 26.24 -8.51
CA ASN A 192 6.14 25.38 -8.04
C ASN A 192 5.87 23.88 -8.34
N LEU A 193 4.92 23.60 -9.23
CA LEU A 193 4.50 22.26 -9.63
C LEU A 193 3.85 21.43 -8.51
N GLN A 194 3.52 22.01 -7.37
CA GLN A 194 2.89 21.31 -6.26
C GLN A 194 1.36 21.34 -6.36
N MET A 195 0.76 20.26 -5.93
CA MET A 195 -0.68 20.06 -5.88
C MET A 195 -1.07 19.52 -4.50
N LEU A 196 -1.70 20.36 -3.67
CA LEU A 196 -2.22 19.91 -2.37
C LEU A 196 -3.35 18.89 -2.59
N VAL A 197 -3.24 17.75 -1.92
CA VAL A 197 -4.24 16.67 -1.98
C VAL A 197 -4.87 16.32 -0.64
N ILE A 198 -4.13 16.54 0.47
CA ILE A 198 -4.60 16.25 1.82
C ILE A 198 -3.94 17.23 2.80
N GLN A 199 -4.71 17.69 3.78
CA GLN A 199 -4.20 18.27 5.03
C GLN A 199 -4.64 17.37 6.20
N ILE A 200 -3.71 17.05 7.10
CA ILE A 200 -3.99 16.28 8.31
C ILE A 200 -3.33 16.96 9.50
N THR A 201 -4.08 17.14 10.57
CA THR A 201 -3.56 17.62 11.84
C THR A 201 -3.70 16.53 12.88
N THR A 202 -2.60 16.13 13.50
CA THR A 202 -2.54 15.07 14.51
C THR A 202 -1.48 15.39 15.56
N SER A 203 -1.61 14.79 16.74
CA SER A 203 -0.62 14.92 17.82
C SER A 203 0.49 13.85 17.75
N GLY A 204 0.48 13.01 16.72
CA GLY A 204 1.43 11.91 16.58
C GLY A 204 1.98 11.76 15.16
N SER A 205 2.46 10.54 14.88
CA SER A 205 2.97 10.17 13.57
C SER A 205 1.85 10.04 12.53
N LEU A 206 2.23 10.21 11.27
CA LEU A 206 1.35 10.03 10.12
C LEU A 206 2.03 9.13 9.11
N SER A 207 1.31 8.14 8.57
CA SER A 207 1.78 7.32 7.45
C SER A 207 0.64 6.96 6.52
N GLY A 208 0.95 6.52 5.31
CA GLY A 208 -0.10 6.12 4.39
C GLY A 208 0.39 5.62 3.04
N VAL A 209 -0.59 5.17 2.26
CA VAL A 209 -0.49 4.83 0.85
C VAL A 209 -1.49 5.70 0.10
N LEU A 210 -1.03 6.39 -0.93
CA LEU A 210 -1.83 7.30 -1.74
C LEU A 210 -1.73 6.89 -3.21
N ASN A 211 -2.86 6.70 -3.86
CA ASN A 211 -2.89 6.52 -5.31
C ASN A 211 -3.52 7.74 -5.97
N ALA A 212 -2.97 8.15 -7.10
CA ALA A 212 -3.45 9.33 -7.82
C ALA A 212 -3.46 9.09 -9.33
N ARG A 213 -4.39 9.74 -10.02
CA ARG A 213 -4.52 9.68 -11.48
C ARG A 213 -4.19 11.03 -12.09
N VAL A 214 -3.23 11.01 -12.98
CA VAL A 214 -2.71 12.19 -13.67
C VAL A 214 -2.96 12.08 -15.17
N LEU A 215 -3.18 13.21 -15.82
CA LEU A 215 -3.12 13.37 -17.28
C LEU A 215 -1.78 14.06 -17.60
N PRO A 216 -0.74 13.31 -18.04
CA PRO A 216 0.57 13.88 -18.29
C PRO A 216 0.52 14.94 -19.40
N ASN A 217 1.09 16.09 -19.13
CA ASN A 217 1.17 17.23 -20.06
C ASN A 217 -0.18 17.65 -20.70
N GLY A 218 -1.28 17.38 -19.99
CA GLY A 218 -2.64 17.67 -20.45
C GLY A 218 -3.13 16.77 -21.60
N THR A 219 -2.53 15.60 -21.76
CA THR A 219 -2.99 14.58 -22.72
C THR A 219 -4.33 13.98 -22.30
N THR A 220 -4.90 13.11 -23.13
CA THR A 220 -6.10 12.33 -22.78
C THR A 220 -5.75 10.97 -22.16
N GLU A 221 -4.48 10.60 -22.19
CA GLU A 221 -3.98 9.37 -21.58
C GLU A 221 -3.80 9.57 -20.08
N THR A 222 -4.22 8.59 -19.28
CA THR A 222 -4.10 8.63 -17.83
C THR A 222 -2.88 7.85 -17.38
N GLU A 223 -2.21 8.36 -16.35
CA GLU A 223 -1.16 7.67 -15.62
C GLU A 223 -1.59 7.54 -14.17
N ASP A 224 -1.60 6.31 -13.65
CA ASP A 224 -1.86 6.02 -12.25
C ASP A 224 -0.52 5.90 -11.51
N ILE A 225 -0.39 6.65 -10.44
CA ILE A 225 0.81 6.73 -9.62
C ILE A 225 0.47 6.38 -8.17
N ARG A 226 1.43 5.76 -7.48
CA ARG A 226 1.31 5.36 -6.08
C ARG A 226 2.45 5.93 -5.27
N PHE A 227 2.17 6.27 -4.02
CA PHE A 227 3.16 6.73 -3.04
C PHE A 227 2.95 6.00 -1.72
N THR A 228 4.05 5.57 -1.10
CA THR A 228 4.08 5.19 0.30
C THR A 228 4.86 6.25 1.08
N PHE A 229 4.33 6.72 2.20
CA PHE A 229 4.96 7.79 2.97
C PHE A 229 4.86 7.57 4.48
N GLN A 230 5.80 8.15 5.21
CA GLN A 230 5.80 8.19 6.66
C GLN A 230 6.31 9.55 7.14
N ASP A 231 5.52 10.24 7.96
CA ASP A 231 5.79 11.57 8.50
C ASP A 231 6.12 12.60 7.40
N SER A 232 6.91 13.62 7.72
CA SER A 232 7.31 14.64 6.75
C SER A 232 8.54 14.20 5.94
N GLY A 233 8.55 14.53 4.66
CA GLY A 233 9.63 14.17 3.75
C GLY A 233 9.25 14.27 2.28
N ALA A 234 10.15 13.80 1.43
CA ALA A 234 9.92 13.62 0.00
C ALA A 234 9.99 12.13 -0.34
N PHE A 235 8.99 11.66 -1.07
CA PHE A 235 8.78 10.25 -1.42
C PHE A 235 8.63 10.14 -2.92
N ALA A 236 9.36 9.21 -3.54
CA ALA A 236 9.22 8.94 -4.96
C ALA A 236 7.93 8.17 -5.26
N SER A 237 7.39 8.35 -6.46
CA SER A 237 6.30 7.49 -6.93
C SER A 237 6.79 6.04 -7.10
N GLU A 238 5.90 5.13 -6.77
CA GLU A 238 6.06 3.68 -6.97
C GLU A 238 5.22 3.24 -8.16
N ALA A 239 5.51 2.07 -8.72
CA ALA A 239 4.61 1.45 -9.68
C ALA A 239 3.24 1.24 -9.04
N PHE A 240 2.16 1.59 -9.76
CA PHE A 240 0.80 1.41 -9.25
C PHE A 240 0.47 -0.07 -8.97
N HIS A 241 1.01 -0.94 -9.81
CA HIS A 241 0.94 -2.39 -9.64
C HIS A 241 2.34 -2.94 -9.36
N PRO A 242 2.83 -2.89 -8.11
CA PRO A 242 4.14 -3.44 -7.80
C PRO A 242 4.16 -4.94 -8.04
N CYS A 243 5.19 -5.38 -8.77
CA CYS A 243 5.42 -6.78 -9.07
C CYS A 243 6.26 -7.43 -7.98
N GLY A 244 5.88 -8.63 -7.60
CA GLY A 244 6.59 -9.40 -6.59
C GLY A 244 6.00 -10.80 -6.46
N CYS A 245 6.45 -11.53 -5.46
CA CYS A 245 5.84 -12.81 -5.12
C CYS A 245 4.53 -12.57 -4.38
N THR A 246 3.41 -12.99 -4.97
CA THR A 246 2.06 -12.84 -4.40
C THR A 246 1.57 -14.08 -3.64
N ASP A 247 2.34 -15.17 -3.57
CA ASP A 247 1.98 -16.35 -2.77
C ASP A 247 2.33 -16.12 -1.29
N PRO A 248 1.33 -16.04 -0.38
CA PRO A 248 1.57 -15.81 1.05
C PRO A 248 2.32 -16.96 1.74
N ASN A 249 2.47 -18.12 1.09
CA ASN A 249 3.25 -19.23 1.61
C ASN A 249 4.71 -19.23 1.13
N ALA A 250 5.05 -18.40 0.16
CA ALA A 250 6.42 -18.31 -0.34
C ALA A 250 7.32 -17.59 0.68
N PHE A 251 8.59 -17.97 0.69
CA PHE A 251 9.59 -17.39 1.62
C PHE A 251 9.85 -15.91 1.36
N ASN A 252 9.77 -15.49 0.10
CA ASN A 252 9.94 -14.10 -0.33
C ASN A 252 8.61 -13.43 -0.66
N TYR A 253 7.51 -13.84 0.00
CA TYR A 253 6.21 -13.18 -0.14
C TYR A 253 6.33 -11.67 0.06
N ASP A 254 5.79 -10.92 -0.88
CA ASP A 254 5.71 -9.47 -0.81
C ASP A 254 4.23 -9.05 -0.67
N ALA A 255 3.86 -8.63 0.53
CA ALA A 255 2.51 -8.17 0.82
C ALA A 255 2.11 -6.89 0.04
N GLY A 256 3.09 -6.16 -0.50
CA GLY A 256 2.86 -5.00 -1.34
C GLY A 256 2.68 -5.33 -2.82
N ALA A 257 3.08 -6.54 -3.25
CA ALA A 257 2.92 -6.95 -4.64
C ALA A 257 1.44 -7.19 -4.98
N THR A 258 1.01 -6.63 -6.09
CA THR A 258 -0.34 -6.82 -6.64
C THR A 258 -0.33 -7.69 -7.90
N ILE A 259 0.83 -7.88 -8.49
CA ILE A 259 1.03 -8.70 -9.69
C ILE A 259 2.17 -9.68 -9.44
N SER A 260 1.93 -10.98 -9.70
CA SER A 260 2.99 -11.98 -9.64
C SER A 260 4.00 -11.76 -10.76
N ASN A 261 5.27 -11.76 -10.39
CA ASN A 261 6.38 -11.74 -11.34
C ASN A 261 7.09 -13.10 -11.43
N ASP A 262 6.42 -14.17 -10.99
CA ASP A 262 6.93 -15.53 -10.93
C ASP A 262 8.26 -15.65 -10.15
N SER A 263 8.51 -14.68 -9.24
CA SER A 263 9.73 -14.69 -8.42
C SER A 263 9.57 -15.47 -7.11
N CYS A 264 8.43 -16.10 -6.88
CA CYS A 264 8.19 -16.86 -5.66
C CYS A 264 9.21 -17.98 -5.49
N VAL A 265 9.86 -18.00 -4.33
CA VAL A 265 10.82 -19.03 -3.98
C VAL A 265 10.46 -19.63 -2.62
N ASP A 266 10.86 -20.88 -2.41
CA ASP A 266 10.80 -21.50 -1.10
C ASP A 266 11.98 -21.03 -0.21
N CYS A 267 12.04 -21.47 1.03
CA CYS A 267 13.11 -21.08 1.96
C CYS A 267 14.51 -21.57 1.51
N ALA A 268 14.61 -22.51 0.58
CA ALA A 268 15.87 -22.94 -0.03
C ALA A 268 16.25 -22.11 -1.26
N GLY A 269 15.43 -21.10 -1.62
CA GLY A 269 15.63 -20.27 -2.81
C GLY A 269 15.26 -20.94 -4.13
N VAL A 270 14.46 -22.00 -4.08
CA VAL A 270 14.02 -22.72 -5.29
C VAL A 270 12.72 -22.09 -5.80
N PRO A 271 12.65 -21.64 -7.09
CA PRO A 271 11.41 -21.13 -7.67
C PRO A 271 10.30 -22.16 -7.58
N ASP A 272 9.12 -21.74 -7.09
CA ASP A 272 7.94 -22.59 -6.85
C ASP A 272 8.26 -23.86 -6.06
N GLY A 273 9.33 -23.82 -5.26
CA GLY A 273 9.78 -24.92 -4.43
C GLY A 273 8.82 -25.18 -3.28
N THR A 274 8.98 -26.33 -2.65
CA THR A 274 8.09 -26.81 -1.59
C THR A 274 8.77 -26.94 -0.23
N SER A 275 10.04 -26.48 -0.11
CA SER A 275 10.73 -26.41 1.18
C SER A 275 10.07 -25.36 2.06
N TRP A 276 9.97 -25.65 3.33
CA TRP A 276 9.30 -24.78 4.30
C TRP A 276 10.18 -24.48 5.52
N VAL A 277 9.89 -23.41 6.22
CA VAL A 277 10.63 -23.01 7.42
C VAL A 277 10.04 -23.72 8.63
N SER A 278 10.80 -24.64 9.21
CA SER A 278 10.54 -25.23 10.51
C SER A 278 11.37 -24.53 11.59
N ASP A 279 11.20 -24.93 12.84
CA ASP A 279 12.06 -24.53 13.95
C ASP A 279 13.51 -25.09 13.84
N CYS A 280 13.70 -26.12 12.99
CA CYS A 280 15.00 -26.64 12.58
C CYS A 280 15.62 -25.86 11.38
N GLY A 281 14.98 -24.81 10.89
CA GLY A 281 15.38 -24.06 9.71
C GLY A 281 14.62 -24.45 8.45
N CYS A 282 15.21 -24.20 7.29
CA CYS A 282 14.61 -24.55 6.01
C CYS A 282 14.75 -26.06 5.74
N VAL A 283 13.63 -26.74 5.58
CA VAL A 283 13.58 -28.20 5.35
C VAL A 283 12.77 -28.54 4.10
N PRO A 284 13.10 -29.66 3.40
CA PRO A 284 12.31 -30.15 2.26
C PRO A 284 10.88 -30.52 2.68
N ALA A 285 9.93 -30.44 1.75
CA ALA A 285 8.51 -30.81 2.01
C ALA A 285 8.30 -32.25 2.56
N SER A 286 9.25 -33.16 2.26
CA SER A 286 9.24 -34.54 2.76
C SER A 286 9.73 -34.69 4.19
N ASN A 287 10.30 -33.63 4.79
CA ASN A 287 10.83 -33.61 6.13
C ASN A 287 9.75 -33.17 7.11
N SER A 288 9.66 -33.83 8.29
CA SER A 288 8.71 -33.46 9.35
C SER A 288 9.07 -32.12 10.03
N GLY A 289 10.30 -31.66 9.88
CA GLY A 289 10.80 -30.47 10.54
C GLY A 289 11.49 -30.77 11.89
N ASP A 290 11.50 -32.02 12.35
CA ASP A 290 11.92 -32.43 13.70
C ASP A 290 13.36 -32.96 13.73
N ASP A 291 14.12 -32.88 12.62
CA ASP A 291 15.45 -33.50 12.52
C ASP A 291 16.50 -32.90 13.48
N CYS A 292 16.26 -31.69 13.98
CA CYS A 292 17.12 -31.06 14.96
C CYS A 292 16.61 -31.22 16.40
N ASP A 293 15.49 -31.90 16.58
CA ASP A 293 14.91 -32.07 17.89
C ASP A 293 15.71 -33.06 18.70
N ASP A 294 15.86 -32.76 19.97
CA ASP A 294 16.36 -33.75 20.90
C ASP A 294 15.30 -34.81 21.20
N CYS A 295 15.64 -35.82 21.96
CA CYS A 295 14.68 -36.88 22.26
C CYS A 295 13.46 -36.45 23.09
N ALA A 296 13.43 -35.24 23.61
CA ALA A 296 12.28 -34.64 24.27
C ALA A 296 11.42 -33.75 23.33
N GLY A 297 11.76 -33.68 22.04
CA GLY A 297 11.09 -32.84 21.05
C GLY A 297 11.42 -31.34 21.21
N VAL A 298 12.63 -31.01 21.63
CA VAL A 298 13.09 -29.63 21.77
C VAL A 298 14.05 -29.31 20.62
N PRO A 299 13.71 -28.32 19.75
CA PRO A 299 14.58 -27.94 18.64
C PRO A 299 15.97 -27.54 19.08
N ASN A 300 17.00 -28.15 18.48
CA ASN A 300 18.42 -27.98 18.86
C ASN A 300 18.69 -28.22 20.37
N GLY A 301 17.83 -29.02 21.00
CA GLY A 301 17.94 -29.39 22.40
C GLY A 301 19.17 -30.26 22.68
N THR A 302 19.48 -30.45 23.93
CA THR A 302 20.67 -31.18 24.35
C THR A 302 20.37 -32.50 25.08
N ASN A 303 19.07 -32.85 25.21
CA ASN A 303 18.69 -34.14 25.75
C ASN A 303 19.10 -35.26 24.78
N TRP A 304 19.46 -36.39 25.33
CA TRP A 304 19.91 -37.53 24.53
C TRP A 304 19.19 -38.82 24.92
N MET A 305 19.11 -39.75 23.99
CA MET A 305 18.50 -41.03 24.24
C MET A 305 19.48 -41.99 24.89
N SER A 306 19.23 -42.31 26.16
CA SER A 306 19.92 -43.37 26.89
C SER A 306 19.10 -44.65 26.86
N ASP A 307 19.60 -45.75 27.42
CA ASP A 307 18.85 -46.97 27.63
C ASP A 307 17.79 -46.85 28.76
N CYS A 308 17.90 -45.77 29.56
CA CYS A 308 16.85 -45.36 30.52
C CYS A 308 15.82 -44.40 29.92
N GLY A 309 15.88 -44.10 28.61
CA GLY A 309 15.00 -43.19 27.91
C GLY A 309 15.64 -41.84 27.60
N CYS A 310 14.80 -40.85 27.32
CA CYS A 310 15.28 -39.50 27.04
C CYS A 310 15.70 -38.80 28.33
N VAL A 311 16.97 -38.39 28.42
CA VAL A 311 17.55 -37.78 29.60
C VAL A 311 18.24 -36.44 29.29
N PRO A 312 18.30 -35.47 30.24
CA PRO A 312 19.03 -34.23 30.08
C PRO A 312 20.54 -34.46 29.85
N ALA A 313 21.21 -33.54 29.14
CA ALA A 313 22.66 -33.62 28.89
C ALA A 313 23.52 -33.73 30.12
N SER A 314 23.02 -33.28 31.29
CA SER A 314 23.70 -33.40 32.60
C SER A 314 23.51 -34.75 33.26
N ASN A 315 22.64 -35.62 32.75
CA ASN A 315 22.37 -36.94 33.29
C ASN A 315 23.31 -37.97 32.65
N SER A 316 23.82 -38.91 33.47
CA SER A 316 24.71 -40.00 33.01
C SER A 316 23.97 -41.05 32.14
N GLY A 317 22.65 -41.09 32.23
CA GLY A 317 21.84 -42.08 31.56
C GLY A 317 21.61 -43.36 32.34
N ASP A 318 22.20 -43.49 33.53
CA ASP A 318 22.26 -44.71 34.33
C ASP A 318 21.19 -44.77 35.45
N ASP A 319 20.30 -43.75 35.52
CA ASP A 319 19.34 -43.60 36.62
C ASP A 319 18.31 -44.77 36.76
N CYS A 320 18.14 -45.55 35.73
CA CYS A 320 17.28 -46.71 35.71
C CYS A 320 18.06 -48.04 35.89
N ASP A 321 19.38 -48.00 36.03
CA ASP A 321 20.20 -49.17 36.16
C ASP A 321 20.08 -49.78 37.56
N ASP A 322 20.03 -51.09 37.59
CA ASP A 322 20.17 -51.80 38.87
C ASP A 322 21.63 -51.81 39.37
N CYS A 323 21.92 -52.32 40.56
CA CYS A 323 23.26 -52.34 41.13
C CYS A 323 24.28 -53.18 40.33
N ALA A 324 23.86 -53.89 39.32
CA ALA A 324 24.70 -54.64 38.37
C ALA A 324 24.90 -53.88 37.04
N GLY A 325 24.37 -52.64 36.92
CA GLY A 325 24.46 -51.81 35.71
C GLY A 325 23.52 -52.33 34.59
N VAL A 326 22.39 -52.90 34.93
CA VAL A 326 21.41 -53.39 33.94
C VAL A 326 20.21 -52.43 33.88
N PRO A 327 19.94 -51.80 32.74
CA PRO A 327 18.78 -50.86 32.57
C PRO A 327 17.47 -51.54 32.96
N ASN A 328 16.70 -50.90 33.84
CA ASN A 328 15.45 -51.44 34.41
C ASN A 328 15.58 -52.83 35.00
N GLY A 329 16.76 -53.22 35.43
CA GLY A 329 17.08 -54.47 36.08
C GLY A 329 16.38 -54.64 37.44
N THR A 330 16.48 -55.83 38.00
CA THR A 330 15.77 -56.20 39.26
C THR A 330 16.69 -56.38 40.47
N ASN A 331 17.98 -56.17 40.31
CA ASN A 331 18.96 -56.29 41.37
C ASN A 331 19.09 -55.00 42.18
N TRP A 332 18.19 -54.78 43.11
CA TRP A 332 18.22 -53.59 44.00
C TRP A 332 18.86 -53.98 45.35
N VAL A 333 19.64 -53.08 45.94
CA VAL A 333 20.30 -53.27 47.26
C VAL A 333 19.34 -52.96 48.38
#